data_d5905cf9a3621cd3adefa5cbaf151d49
#
_entry.id   d5905cf9a3621cd3adefa5cbaf151d49
#
_cell.length_a   1.000
_cell.length_b   1.000
_cell.length_c   1.000
_cell.angle_alpha   90.00
_cell.angle_beta   90.00
_cell.angle_gamma   90.00
#
_symmetry.space_group_name_H-M   'P 1'
#
loop_
_entity.id
_entity.type
_entity.pdbx_description
1 polymer ?
#
loop_
_entity_poly.entity_id
_entity_poly.type
_entity_poly.pdbx_seq_one_letter_code
_entity_poly.pdbx_strand_id
1 'polypeptide(L)'
;NLGTLVRQVRESGLRMSAASGRILAASEEQASYSAEQAASVSETSATIEELATSAKQIANNAQAVVDVAEGTLMNARAGQESVNDVMAGMDEIRTGTDSSAKRILSLGEKSQEIGGIIDSINDIADQTNLLALNAAIEAARAGDAGKSFAVVAQEVRKLAEDVVQSTNEITELVTEIQTSTNASVMATEDGKRRVERGVSLANRTAETLNQILEMVERTTESANQIRISTQQQQSASEQLVTTMREIAEVSKQSAASSKQAMESASELASLADELKVTIGQFKLDAG
;
A
#
# COMPACT_ATOMS: atom_id res chain seq x y z
N ASN A 1 -72.51 64.68 23.68
CA ASN A 1 -73.48 63.96 24.48
C ASN A 1 -72.73 63.01 25.45
N LEU A 2 -72.96 63.20 26.75
CA LEU A 2 -72.32 62.47 27.85
C LEU A 2 -72.53 60.94 27.70
N GLY A 3 -73.71 60.49 27.30
CA GLY A 3 -74.04 59.08 27.07
C GLY A 3 -73.29 58.43 25.95
N THR A 4 -72.91 59.17 24.89
CA THR A 4 -72.09 58.67 23.80
C THR A 4 -70.64 58.49 24.24
N LEU A 5 -70.10 59.44 25.01
CA LEU A 5 -68.74 59.36 25.59
C LEU A 5 -68.62 58.19 26.57
N VAL A 6 -69.59 58.01 27.49
CA VAL A 6 -69.61 56.90 28.45
C VAL A 6 -69.67 55.54 27.73
N ARG A 7 -70.42 55.41 26.65
CA ARG A 7 -70.50 54.20 25.82
C ARG A 7 -69.19 53.90 25.10
N GLN A 8 -68.58 54.98 24.55
CA GLN A 8 -67.30 54.86 23.85
C GLN A 8 -66.12 54.44 24.79
N VAL A 9 -66.13 55.06 26.03
CA VAL A 9 -65.08 54.66 27.02
C VAL A 9 -65.29 53.23 27.52
N ARG A 10 -66.55 52.77 27.70
CA ARG A 10 -66.89 51.39 28.06
C ARG A 10 -66.45 50.42 26.99
N GLU A 11 -66.66 50.74 25.71
CA GLU A 11 -66.22 49.92 24.61
C GLU A 11 -64.70 49.85 24.52
N SER A 12 -64.00 50.95 24.74
CA SER A 12 -62.55 51.01 24.81
C SER A 12 -61.97 50.17 25.96
N GLY A 13 -62.61 50.19 27.13
CA GLY A 13 -62.23 49.34 28.26
C GLY A 13 -62.40 47.86 27.98
N LEU A 14 -63.50 47.45 27.30
CA LEU A 14 -63.68 46.05 26.90
C LEU A 14 -62.67 45.63 25.88
N ARG A 15 -62.33 46.47 24.90
CA ARG A 15 -61.27 46.20 23.89
C ARG A 15 -59.89 46.10 24.54
N MET A 16 -59.59 46.95 25.52
CA MET A 16 -58.33 46.93 26.29
C MET A 16 -58.22 45.65 27.11
N SER A 17 -59.26 45.21 27.82
CA SER A 17 -59.27 43.95 28.56
C SER A 17 -59.05 42.76 27.63
N ALA A 18 -59.70 42.69 26.45
CA ALA A 18 -59.54 41.65 25.48
C ALA A 18 -58.11 41.66 24.84
N ALA A 19 -57.56 42.87 24.63
CA ALA A 19 -56.15 42.97 24.12
C ALA A 19 -55.12 42.52 25.15
N SER A 20 -55.31 42.90 26.43
CA SER A 20 -54.47 42.47 27.56
C SER A 20 -54.49 40.96 27.72
N GLY A 21 -55.65 40.30 27.61
CA GLY A 21 -55.77 38.86 27.67
C GLY A 21 -55.00 38.14 26.53
N ARG A 22 -55.01 38.74 25.31
CA ARG A 22 -54.23 38.21 24.20
C ARG A 22 -52.75 38.42 24.40
N ILE A 23 -52.30 39.53 24.95
CA ILE A 23 -50.90 39.79 25.26
C ILE A 23 -50.40 38.80 26.33
N LEU A 24 -51.23 38.58 27.40
CA LEU A 24 -50.87 37.56 28.41
C LEU A 24 -50.67 36.20 27.82
N ALA A 25 -51.60 35.66 27.02
CA ALA A 25 -51.47 34.33 26.40
C ALA A 25 -50.28 34.27 25.47
N ALA A 26 -50.06 35.30 24.64
CA ALA A 26 -48.88 35.31 23.73
C ALA A 26 -47.55 35.39 24.49
N SER A 27 -47.53 36.10 25.64
CA SER A 27 -46.30 36.20 26.45
C SER A 27 -46.02 34.92 27.24
N GLU A 28 -47.05 34.20 27.70
CA GLU A 28 -46.88 32.86 28.31
C GLU A 28 -46.32 31.86 27.29
N GLU A 29 -46.88 31.86 26.10
CA GLU A 29 -46.40 31.01 25.00
C GLU A 29 -44.93 31.35 24.63
N GLN A 30 -44.59 32.62 24.51
CA GLN A 30 -43.23 33.09 24.23
C GLN A 30 -42.25 32.73 25.35
N ALA A 31 -42.66 32.81 26.61
CA ALA A 31 -41.81 32.36 27.72
C ALA A 31 -41.54 30.86 27.68
N SER A 32 -42.56 30.05 27.34
CA SER A 32 -42.42 28.61 27.15
C SER A 32 -41.48 28.28 26.02
N TYR A 33 -41.62 28.93 24.85
CA TYR A 33 -40.71 28.76 23.72
C TYR A 33 -39.25 29.13 24.04
N SER A 34 -39.07 30.20 24.81
CA SER A 34 -37.73 30.62 25.24
C SER A 34 -37.08 29.60 26.16
N ALA A 35 -37.82 28.92 27.02
CA ALA A 35 -37.33 27.86 27.87
C ALA A 35 -36.95 26.60 27.06
N GLU A 36 -37.80 26.19 26.12
CA GLU A 36 -37.53 25.08 25.22
C GLU A 36 -36.32 25.36 24.33
N GLN A 37 -36.21 26.59 23.81
CA GLN A 37 -35.04 27.01 23.03
C GLN A 37 -33.76 26.95 23.86
N ALA A 38 -33.77 27.39 25.13
CA ALA A 38 -32.61 27.29 26.01
C ALA A 38 -32.16 25.81 26.24
N ALA A 39 -33.12 24.90 26.39
CA ALA A 39 -32.83 23.47 26.51
C ALA A 39 -32.20 22.92 25.24
N SER A 40 -32.76 23.23 24.05
CA SER A 40 -32.23 22.82 22.74
C SER A 40 -30.85 23.39 22.49
N VAL A 41 -30.56 24.62 22.89
CA VAL A 41 -29.22 25.23 22.81
C VAL A 41 -28.23 24.47 23.68
N SER A 42 -28.61 24.05 24.88
CA SER A 42 -27.73 23.25 25.77
C SER A 42 -27.40 21.90 25.15
N GLU A 43 -28.38 21.19 24.59
CA GLU A 43 -28.18 19.90 23.92
C GLU A 43 -27.32 20.08 22.67
N THR A 44 -27.58 21.08 21.84
CA THR A 44 -26.79 21.40 20.66
C THR A 44 -25.33 21.73 21.03
N SER A 45 -25.11 22.47 22.10
CA SER A 45 -23.76 22.81 22.60
C SER A 45 -23.00 21.58 23.02
N ALA A 46 -23.61 20.63 23.72
CA ALA A 46 -22.98 19.35 24.07
C ALA A 46 -22.59 18.55 22.83
N THR A 47 -23.46 18.50 21.81
CA THR A 47 -23.15 17.83 20.54
C THR A 47 -21.98 18.49 19.80
N ILE A 48 -21.87 19.82 19.83
CA ILE A 48 -20.76 20.58 19.24
C ILE A 48 -19.44 20.26 19.97
N GLU A 49 -19.44 20.14 21.29
CA GLU A 49 -18.27 19.76 22.07
C GLU A 49 -17.80 18.32 21.73
N GLU A 50 -18.73 17.39 21.55
CA GLU A 50 -18.43 16.03 21.09
C GLU A 50 -17.83 16.04 19.67
N LEU A 51 -18.40 16.84 18.76
CA LEU A 51 -17.87 17.02 17.41
C LEU A 51 -16.44 17.58 17.40
N ALA A 52 -16.16 18.59 18.24
CA ALA A 52 -14.81 19.15 18.37
C ALA A 52 -13.81 18.10 18.89
N THR A 53 -14.22 17.29 19.86
CA THR A 53 -13.41 16.19 20.39
C THR A 53 -13.16 15.14 19.32
N SER A 54 -14.18 14.75 18.57
CA SER A 54 -14.08 13.80 17.47
C SER A 54 -13.15 14.31 16.36
N ALA A 55 -13.27 15.58 15.98
CA ALA A 55 -12.39 16.21 15.00
C ALA A 55 -10.92 16.16 15.44
N LYS A 56 -10.63 16.44 16.71
CA LYS A 56 -9.27 16.32 17.27
C LYS A 56 -8.74 14.89 17.19
N GLN A 57 -9.58 13.91 17.47
CA GLN A 57 -9.21 12.50 17.40
C GLN A 57 -8.93 12.08 15.95
N ILE A 58 -9.74 12.52 14.98
CA ILE A 58 -9.52 12.27 13.55
C ILE A 58 -8.20 12.90 13.08
N ALA A 59 -7.88 14.12 13.52
CA ALA A 59 -6.62 14.78 13.20
C ALA A 59 -5.41 13.99 13.73
N ASN A 60 -5.49 13.47 14.96
CA ASN A 60 -4.45 12.62 15.54
C ASN A 60 -4.30 11.29 14.78
N ASN A 61 -5.41 10.67 14.39
CA ASN A 61 -5.38 9.45 13.61
C ASN A 61 -4.78 9.69 12.20
N ALA A 62 -5.11 10.83 11.59
CA ALA A 62 -4.50 11.22 10.31
C ALA A 62 -2.98 11.39 10.43
N GLN A 63 -2.49 11.99 11.54
CA GLN A 63 -1.07 12.08 11.79
C GLN A 63 -0.42 10.69 11.95
N ALA A 64 -1.04 9.79 12.71
CA ALA A 64 -0.54 8.42 12.85
C ALA A 64 -0.48 7.68 11.49
N VAL A 65 -1.42 7.94 10.58
CA VAL A 65 -1.36 7.40 9.20
C VAL A 65 -0.15 7.94 8.44
N VAL A 66 0.17 9.24 8.59
CA VAL A 66 1.39 9.83 7.99
C VAL A 66 2.64 9.13 8.51
N ASP A 67 2.75 8.94 9.83
CA ASP A 67 3.92 8.29 10.45
C ASP A 67 4.11 6.85 9.96
N VAL A 68 3.01 6.08 9.82
CA VAL A 68 3.04 4.72 9.25
C VAL A 68 3.41 4.74 7.76
N ALA A 69 2.91 5.72 7.01
CA ALA A 69 3.23 5.90 5.60
C ALA A 69 4.73 6.20 5.42
N GLU A 70 5.33 7.07 6.24
CA GLU A 70 6.77 7.36 6.22
C GLU A 70 7.61 6.11 6.55
N GLY A 71 7.21 5.32 7.54
CA GLY A 71 7.86 4.04 7.84
C GLY A 71 7.78 3.05 6.66
N THR A 72 6.63 3.00 5.99
CA THR A 72 6.42 2.16 4.79
C THR A 72 7.29 2.63 3.63
N LEU A 73 7.42 3.95 3.43
CA LEU A 73 8.29 4.58 2.43
C LEU A 73 9.75 4.15 2.62
N MET A 74 10.26 4.22 3.86
CA MET A 74 11.63 3.79 4.18
C MET A 74 11.85 2.31 3.88
N ASN A 75 10.91 1.45 4.29
CA ASN A 75 11.01 0.01 4.05
C ASN A 75 10.93 -0.34 2.55
N ALA A 76 10.07 0.32 1.79
CA ALA A 76 9.96 0.11 0.34
C ALA A 76 11.24 0.55 -0.40
N ARG A 77 11.87 1.66 0.01
CA ARG A 77 13.16 2.11 -0.55
C ARG A 77 14.29 1.14 -0.23
N ALA A 78 14.38 0.66 1.00
CA ALA A 78 15.36 -0.36 1.39
C ALA A 78 15.14 -1.68 0.63
N GLY A 79 13.87 -2.06 0.41
CA GLY A 79 13.50 -3.20 -0.44
C GLY A 79 13.95 -3.00 -1.90
N GLN A 80 13.81 -1.79 -2.43
CA GLN A 80 14.25 -1.46 -3.80
C GLN A 80 15.78 -1.54 -3.95
N GLU A 81 16.53 -1.08 -2.96
CA GLU A 81 18.00 -1.23 -2.90
C GLU A 81 18.39 -2.72 -2.90
N SER A 82 17.74 -3.52 -2.05
CA SER A 82 17.98 -4.97 -1.99
C SER A 82 17.67 -5.68 -3.31
N VAL A 83 16.62 -5.27 -4.03
CA VAL A 83 16.30 -5.81 -5.36
C VAL A 83 17.37 -5.43 -6.38
N ASN A 84 17.89 -4.20 -6.33
CA ASN A 84 19.00 -3.78 -7.20
C ASN A 84 20.26 -4.61 -6.96
N ASP A 85 20.59 -4.92 -5.70
CA ASP A 85 21.71 -5.80 -5.35
C ASP A 85 21.49 -7.22 -5.88
N VAL A 86 20.28 -7.75 -5.78
CA VAL A 86 19.91 -9.05 -6.37
C VAL A 86 20.10 -9.03 -7.89
N MET A 87 19.68 -7.95 -8.57
CA MET A 87 19.87 -7.80 -10.02
C MET A 87 21.35 -7.77 -10.40
N ALA A 88 22.17 -7.04 -9.66
CA ALA A 88 23.63 -7.02 -9.87
C ALA A 88 24.25 -8.43 -9.68
N GLY A 89 23.86 -9.13 -8.61
CA GLY A 89 24.31 -10.52 -8.38
C GLY A 89 23.86 -11.48 -9.48
N MET A 90 22.65 -11.34 -10.01
CA MET A 90 22.18 -12.14 -11.14
C MET A 90 22.97 -11.85 -12.42
N ASP A 91 23.40 -10.62 -12.66
CA ASP A 91 24.24 -10.28 -13.81
C ASP A 91 25.66 -10.88 -13.69
N GLU A 92 26.22 -10.90 -12.48
CA GLU A 92 27.49 -11.59 -12.20
C GLU A 92 27.37 -13.11 -12.44
N ILE A 93 26.30 -13.76 -11.95
CA ILE A 93 26.03 -15.18 -12.17
C ILE A 93 25.87 -15.45 -13.67
N ARG A 94 25.17 -14.60 -14.41
CA ARG A 94 25.01 -14.69 -15.86
C ARG A 94 26.38 -14.70 -16.57
N THR A 95 27.23 -13.75 -16.21
CA THR A 95 28.58 -13.62 -16.78
C THR A 95 29.46 -14.83 -16.45
N GLY A 96 29.40 -15.33 -15.21
CA GLY A 96 30.08 -16.52 -14.76
C GLY A 96 29.61 -17.77 -15.50
N THR A 97 28.30 -17.91 -15.70
CA THR A 97 27.69 -19.01 -16.43
C THR A 97 28.12 -19.01 -17.91
N ASP A 98 28.07 -17.84 -18.57
CA ASP A 98 28.54 -17.70 -19.97
C ASP A 98 30.03 -18.01 -20.11
N SER A 99 30.88 -17.62 -19.15
CA SER A 99 32.29 -17.94 -19.11
C SER A 99 32.53 -19.47 -18.95
N SER A 100 31.74 -20.10 -18.06
CA SER A 100 31.80 -21.57 -17.84
C SER A 100 31.37 -22.31 -19.08
N ALA A 101 30.29 -21.89 -19.76
CA ALA A 101 29.88 -22.51 -21.04
C ALA A 101 30.98 -22.49 -22.08
N LYS A 102 31.67 -21.36 -22.26
CA LYS A 102 32.79 -21.24 -23.21
C LYS A 102 33.94 -22.18 -22.86
N ARG A 103 34.30 -22.32 -21.59
CA ARG A 103 35.37 -23.23 -21.14
C ARG A 103 35.01 -24.71 -21.36
N ILE A 104 33.74 -25.06 -21.08
CA ILE A 104 33.23 -26.42 -21.28
C ILE A 104 33.22 -26.78 -22.77
N LEU A 105 32.79 -25.88 -23.66
CA LEU A 105 32.85 -26.08 -25.11
C LEU A 105 34.28 -26.28 -25.59
N SER A 106 35.23 -25.45 -25.10
CA SER A 106 36.66 -25.61 -25.43
C SER A 106 37.22 -26.94 -24.92
N LEU A 107 36.76 -27.44 -23.76
CA LEU A 107 37.14 -28.79 -23.29
C LEU A 107 36.61 -29.89 -24.21
N GLY A 108 35.37 -29.74 -24.70
CA GLY A 108 34.78 -30.64 -25.68
C GLY A 108 35.62 -30.72 -26.99
N GLU A 109 35.98 -29.54 -27.54
CA GLU A 109 36.84 -29.46 -28.73
C GLU A 109 38.20 -30.13 -28.51
N LYS A 110 38.85 -29.88 -27.37
CA LYS A 110 40.12 -30.50 -27.00
C LYS A 110 40.03 -32.03 -26.84
N SER A 111 38.93 -32.51 -26.24
CA SER A 111 38.70 -33.96 -26.09
C SER A 111 38.48 -34.63 -27.45
N GLN A 112 37.83 -33.92 -28.38
CA GLN A 112 37.67 -34.43 -29.75
C GLN A 112 39.01 -34.49 -30.52
N GLU A 113 39.86 -33.45 -30.33
CA GLU A 113 41.23 -33.43 -30.88
C GLU A 113 42.09 -34.59 -30.33
N ILE A 114 41.99 -34.84 -29.00
CA ILE A 114 42.66 -35.97 -28.35
C ILE A 114 42.17 -37.30 -28.94
N GLY A 115 40.87 -37.47 -29.15
CA GLY A 115 40.31 -38.67 -29.81
C GLY A 115 40.93 -38.91 -31.16
N GLY A 116 41.04 -37.89 -32.00
CA GLY A 116 41.69 -38.02 -33.31
C GLY A 116 43.21 -38.39 -33.24
N ILE A 117 43.89 -37.91 -32.18
CA ILE A 117 45.34 -38.35 -31.98
C ILE A 117 45.37 -39.78 -31.54
N ILE A 118 44.48 -40.25 -30.68
CA ILE A 118 44.44 -41.65 -30.23
C ILE A 118 44.15 -42.58 -31.39
N ASP A 119 43.20 -42.23 -32.28
CA ASP A 119 42.92 -42.99 -33.50
C ASP A 119 44.23 -43.15 -34.39
N SER A 120 44.99 -42.06 -34.54
CA SER A 120 46.21 -42.03 -35.25
C SER A 120 47.33 -42.95 -34.63
N ILE A 121 47.40 -42.96 -33.27
CA ILE A 121 48.30 -43.81 -32.50
C ILE A 121 47.91 -45.29 -32.69
N ASN A 122 46.64 -45.61 -32.69
CA ASN A 122 46.11 -46.94 -32.88
C ASN A 122 46.47 -47.45 -34.29
N ASP A 123 46.29 -46.63 -35.33
CA ASP A 123 46.68 -46.92 -36.69
C ASP A 123 48.23 -47.23 -36.83
N ILE A 124 49.05 -46.43 -36.13
CA ILE A 124 50.52 -46.64 -36.10
C ILE A 124 50.84 -47.92 -35.37
N ALA A 125 50.18 -48.27 -34.29
CA ALA A 125 50.38 -49.50 -33.54
C ALA A 125 50.01 -50.72 -34.38
N ASP A 126 48.85 -50.65 -35.08
CA ASP A 126 48.46 -51.74 -36.01
C ASP A 126 49.43 -51.91 -37.16
N GLN A 127 49.92 -50.82 -37.77
CA GLN A 127 50.96 -50.89 -38.79
C GLN A 127 52.30 -51.51 -38.25
N THR A 128 52.65 -51.11 -37.00
CA THR A 128 53.85 -51.63 -36.33
C THR A 128 53.73 -53.14 -36.03
N ASN A 129 52.53 -53.57 -35.61
CA ASN A 129 52.19 -54.97 -35.38
C ASN A 129 52.34 -55.80 -36.67
N LEU A 130 51.85 -55.28 -37.81
CA LEU A 130 51.97 -55.92 -39.13
C LEU A 130 53.45 -55.96 -39.61
N LEU A 131 54.21 -54.90 -39.40
CA LEU A 131 55.62 -54.83 -39.71
C LEU A 131 56.47 -55.87 -38.90
N ALA A 132 56.17 -55.94 -37.61
CA ALA A 132 56.80 -56.90 -36.70
C ALA A 132 56.44 -58.33 -37.04
N LEU A 133 55.21 -58.63 -37.46
CA LEU A 133 54.75 -59.90 -37.94
C LEU A 133 55.54 -60.31 -39.22
N ASN A 134 55.65 -59.41 -40.19
CA ASN A 134 56.43 -59.65 -41.44
C ASN A 134 57.92 -59.90 -41.15
N ALA A 135 58.50 -59.12 -40.21
CA ALA A 135 59.85 -59.32 -39.77
C ALA A 135 60.09 -60.68 -39.08
N ALA A 136 59.13 -61.10 -38.23
CA ALA A 136 59.18 -62.44 -37.60
C ALA A 136 59.08 -63.57 -38.58
N ILE A 137 58.28 -63.45 -39.65
CA ILE A 137 58.12 -64.39 -40.71
C ILE A 137 59.45 -64.50 -41.50
N GLU A 138 60.07 -63.41 -41.86
CA GLU A 138 61.32 -63.41 -42.64
C GLU A 138 62.51 -63.89 -41.77
N ALA A 139 62.55 -63.58 -40.48
CA ALA A 139 63.54 -64.13 -39.52
C ALA A 139 63.40 -65.65 -39.38
N ALA A 140 62.17 -66.17 -39.35
CA ALA A 140 61.95 -67.66 -39.39
C ALA A 140 62.39 -68.27 -40.66
N ARG A 141 62.31 -67.57 -41.81
CA ARG A 141 62.72 -68.00 -43.12
C ARG A 141 64.27 -68.09 -43.26
N ALA A 142 64.99 -67.23 -42.50
CA ALA A 142 66.47 -67.20 -42.47
C ALA A 142 67.10 -68.32 -41.60
N GLY A 143 66.27 -69.14 -40.92
CA GLY A 143 66.76 -70.26 -40.12
C GLY A 143 67.63 -69.85 -38.94
N ASP A 144 68.74 -70.52 -38.69
CA ASP A 144 69.63 -70.26 -37.55
C ASP A 144 70.17 -68.80 -37.51
N ALA A 145 70.39 -68.17 -38.67
CA ALA A 145 70.89 -66.80 -38.77
C ALA A 145 69.86 -65.75 -38.36
N GLY A 146 68.57 -66.10 -38.36
CA GLY A 146 67.46 -65.21 -38.02
C GLY A 146 67.01 -65.26 -36.58
N LYS A 147 67.49 -66.13 -35.71
CA LYS A 147 67.00 -66.37 -34.34
C LYS A 147 66.96 -65.11 -33.49
N SER A 148 68.04 -64.27 -33.49
CA SER A 148 68.09 -63.03 -32.74
C SER A 148 67.07 -61.98 -33.24
N PHE A 149 66.89 -61.92 -34.57
CA PHE A 149 65.87 -61.01 -35.18
C PHE A 149 64.46 -61.48 -34.91
N ALA A 150 64.15 -62.74 -34.82
CA ALA A 150 62.87 -63.30 -34.50
C ALA A 150 62.43 -62.90 -33.09
N VAL A 151 63.36 -62.90 -32.09
CA VAL A 151 63.10 -62.46 -30.72
C VAL A 151 62.74 -60.94 -30.65
N VAL A 152 63.53 -60.12 -31.40
CA VAL A 152 63.28 -58.69 -31.47
C VAL A 152 61.94 -58.42 -32.15
N ALA A 153 61.60 -59.11 -33.24
CA ALA A 153 60.33 -58.97 -33.93
C ALA A 153 59.15 -59.38 -33.05
N GLN A 154 59.27 -60.44 -32.24
CA GLN A 154 58.24 -60.82 -31.28
C GLN A 154 58.06 -59.78 -30.18
N GLU A 155 59.15 -59.17 -29.68
CA GLU A 155 59.06 -58.10 -28.64
C GLU A 155 58.45 -56.84 -29.20
N VAL A 156 58.80 -56.42 -30.44
CA VAL A 156 58.13 -55.26 -31.12
C VAL A 156 56.68 -55.54 -31.35
N ARG A 157 56.26 -56.75 -31.70
CA ARG A 157 54.90 -57.15 -31.89
C ARG A 157 54.12 -57.04 -30.60
N LYS A 158 54.67 -57.58 -29.50
CA LYS A 158 54.04 -57.45 -28.15
C LYS A 158 53.91 -56.02 -27.72
N LEU A 159 54.89 -55.14 -27.94
CA LEU A 159 54.83 -53.73 -27.64
C LEU A 159 53.70 -53.03 -28.41
N ALA A 160 53.54 -53.39 -29.71
CA ALA A 160 52.44 -52.86 -30.51
C ALA A 160 51.04 -53.28 -29.98
N GLU A 161 50.91 -54.56 -29.56
CA GLU A 161 49.68 -55.08 -28.92
C GLU A 161 49.38 -54.34 -27.58
N ASP A 162 50.38 -54.08 -26.73
CA ASP A 162 50.29 -53.35 -25.49
C ASP A 162 49.87 -51.87 -25.72
N VAL A 163 50.35 -51.21 -26.80
CA VAL A 163 49.97 -49.88 -27.22
C VAL A 163 48.51 -49.85 -27.64
N VAL A 164 48.02 -50.81 -28.45
CA VAL A 164 46.60 -50.92 -28.86
C VAL A 164 45.70 -51.04 -27.61
N GLN A 165 46.10 -51.88 -26.65
CA GLN A 165 45.36 -52.01 -25.42
C GLN A 165 45.25 -50.64 -24.66
N SER A 166 46.39 -49.96 -24.49
CA SER A 166 46.50 -48.70 -23.82
C SER A 166 45.69 -47.59 -24.54
N THR A 167 45.69 -47.52 -25.86
CA THR A 167 44.89 -46.56 -26.63
C THR A 167 43.39 -46.82 -26.51
N ASN A 168 42.98 -48.09 -26.44
CA ASN A 168 41.57 -48.43 -26.19
C ASN A 168 41.11 -47.91 -24.81
N GLU A 169 41.92 -48.10 -23.76
CA GLU A 169 41.63 -47.58 -22.42
C GLU A 169 41.52 -46.02 -22.41
N ILE A 170 42.40 -45.32 -23.15
CA ILE A 170 42.33 -43.85 -23.27
C ILE A 170 41.13 -43.44 -24.09
N THR A 171 40.71 -44.17 -25.12
CA THR A 171 39.49 -43.89 -25.91
C THR A 171 38.24 -43.95 -25.03
N GLU A 172 38.16 -44.94 -24.13
CA GLU A 172 37.04 -45.00 -23.16
C GLU A 172 37.02 -43.76 -22.26
N LEU A 173 38.18 -43.36 -21.71
CA LEU A 173 38.27 -42.14 -20.87
C LEU A 173 37.91 -40.87 -21.65
N VAL A 174 38.34 -40.72 -22.90
CA VAL A 174 38.00 -39.58 -23.75
C VAL A 174 36.51 -39.54 -24.04
N THR A 175 35.88 -40.70 -24.28
CA THR A 175 34.43 -40.82 -24.49
C THR A 175 33.64 -40.42 -23.21
N GLU A 176 34.11 -40.82 -22.04
CA GLU A 176 33.54 -40.43 -20.77
C GLU A 176 33.66 -38.91 -20.54
N ILE A 177 34.81 -38.30 -20.85
CA ILE A 177 35.02 -36.84 -20.79
C ILE A 177 34.05 -36.12 -21.73
N GLN A 178 33.90 -36.59 -22.98
CA GLN A 178 32.95 -35.99 -23.94
C GLN A 178 31.51 -36.06 -23.44
N THR A 179 31.09 -37.20 -22.89
CA THR A 179 29.77 -37.40 -22.32
C THR A 179 29.52 -36.44 -21.15
N SER A 180 30.47 -36.34 -20.21
CA SER A 180 30.42 -35.45 -19.07
C SER A 180 30.43 -33.98 -19.50
N THR A 181 31.17 -33.62 -20.53
CA THR A 181 31.23 -32.30 -21.13
C THR A 181 29.87 -31.91 -21.71
N ASN A 182 29.24 -32.79 -22.50
CA ASN A 182 27.89 -32.55 -23.05
C ASN A 182 26.83 -32.36 -21.94
N ALA A 183 26.86 -33.19 -20.90
CA ALA A 183 25.99 -33.05 -19.75
C ALA A 183 26.19 -31.68 -19.03
N SER A 184 27.46 -31.26 -18.94
CA SER A 184 27.81 -29.95 -18.33
C SER A 184 27.33 -28.76 -19.17
N VAL A 185 27.37 -28.86 -20.52
CA VAL A 185 26.79 -27.85 -21.42
C VAL A 185 25.31 -27.72 -21.18
N MET A 186 24.56 -28.82 -21.13
CA MET A 186 23.12 -28.81 -20.86
C MET A 186 22.78 -28.20 -19.48
N ALA A 187 23.54 -28.54 -18.44
CA ALA A 187 23.38 -28.00 -17.12
C ALA A 187 23.64 -26.47 -17.08
N THR A 188 24.63 -26.01 -17.83
CA THR A 188 24.95 -24.56 -17.93
C THR A 188 23.86 -23.80 -18.67
N GLU A 189 23.29 -24.37 -19.74
CA GLU A 189 22.14 -23.76 -20.42
C GLU A 189 20.88 -23.68 -19.55
N ASP A 190 20.63 -24.73 -18.76
CA ASP A 190 19.54 -24.68 -17.78
C ASP A 190 19.79 -23.61 -16.68
N GLY A 191 21.05 -23.52 -16.22
CA GLY A 191 21.49 -22.45 -15.32
C GLY A 191 21.22 -21.06 -15.88
N LYS A 192 21.55 -20.81 -17.14
CA LYS A 192 21.29 -19.54 -17.83
C LYS A 192 19.77 -19.19 -17.84
N ARG A 193 18.92 -20.15 -18.20
CA ARG A 193 17.47 -19.97 -18.17
C ARG A 193 16.92 -19.68 -16.79
N ARG A 194 17.53 -20.25 -15.72
CA ARG A 194 17.16 -19.96 -14.33
C ARG A 194 17.56 -18.55 -13.93
N VAL A 195 18.71 -18.07 -14.35
CA VAL A 195 19.18 -16.69 -14.14
C VAL A 195 18.26 -15.70 -14.83
N GLU A 196 17.89 -15.91 -16.09
CA GLU A 196 16.95 -15.06 -16.84
C GLU A 196 15.59 -14.96 -16.14
N ARG A 197 15.08 -16.06 -15.59
CA ARG A 197 13.87 -16.07 -14.77
C ARG A 197 14.05 -15.28 -13.47
N GLY A 198 15.21 -15.41 -12.83
CA GLY A 198 15.56 -14.65 -11.63
C GLY A 198 15.55 -13.14 -11.88
N VAL A 199 16.16 -12.69 -12.96
CA VAL A 199 16.16 -11.27 -13.40
C VAL A 199 14.73 -10.78 -13.68
N SER A 200 13.93 -11.57 -14.39
CA SER A 200 12.52 -11.23 -14.65
C SER A 200 11.70 -11.07 -13.37
N LEU A 201 11.92 -11.96 -12.39
CA LEU A 201 11.24 -11.88 -11.09
C LEU A 201 11.68 -10.65 -10.29
N ALA A 202 12.98 -10.35 -10.27
CA ALA A 202 13.53 -9.15 -9.62
C ALA A 202 12.95 -7.87 -10.22
N ASN A 203 12.87 -7.77 -11.54
CA ASN A 203 12.25 -6.63 -12.22
C ASN A 203 10.77 -6.44 -11.83
N ARG A 204 10.00 -7.51 -11.78
CA ARG A 204 8.59 -7.45 -11.33
C ARG A 204 8.47 -7.01 -9.87
N THR A 205 9.39 -7.46 -9.03
CA THR A 205 9.43 -7.02 -7.62
C THR A 205 9.75 -5.54 -7.52
N ALA A 206 10.72 -5.03 -8.30
CA ALA A 206 11.06 -3.60 -8.38
C ALA A 206 9.84 -2.77 -8.83
N GLU A 207 9.10 -3.23 -9.84
CA GLU A 207 7.87 -2.55 -10.30
C GLU A 207 6.80 -2.50 -9.21
N THR A 208 6.60 -3.61 -8.49
CA THR A 208 5.65 -3.67 -7.36
C THR A 208 6.06 -2.70 -6.24
N LEU A 209 7.35 -2.60 -5.93
CA LEU A 209 7.86 -1.64 -4.95
C LEU A 209 7.63 -0.19 -5.39
N ASN A 210 7.81 0.13 -6.68
CA ASN A 210 7.49 1.45 -7.22
C ASN A 210 6.00 1.78 -7.07
N GLN A 211 5.11 0.83 -7.30
CA GLN A 211 3.67 1.01 -7.06
C GLN A 211 3.36 1.27 -5.57
N ILE A 212 4.06 0.57 -4.67
CA ILE A 212 3.93 0.81 -3.22
C ILE A 212 4.38 2.24 -2.87
N LEU A 213 5.50 2.72 -3.43
CA LEU A 213 5.99 4.09 -3.21
C LEU A 213 4.95 5.12 -3.64
N GLU A 214 4.36 4.97 -4.82
CA GLU A 214 3.29 5.86 -5.31
C GLU A 214 2.05 5.83 -4.40
N MET A 215 1.62 4.63 -3.96
CA MET A 215 0.49 4.50 -3.03
C MET A 215 0.76 5.17 -1.69
N VAL A 216 1.98 5.10 -1.17
CA VAL A 216 2.38 5.75 0.08
C VAL A 216 2.32 7.27 -0.05
N GLU A 217 2.82 7.84 -1.14
CA GLU A 217 2.72 9.29 -1.40
C GLU A 217 1.27 9.76 -1.42
N ARG A 218 0.40 9.07 -2.14
CA ARG A 218 -1.05 9.37 -2.19
C ARG A 218 -1.72 9.22 -0.84
N THR A 219 -1.32 8.23 -0.04
CA THR A 219 -1.84 8.03 1.33
C THR A 219 -1.44 9.19 2.23
N THR A 220 -0.19 9.64 2.17
CA THR A 220 0.32 10.78 2.92
C THR A 220 -0.42 12.07 2.53
N GLU A 221 -0.63 12.32 1.24
CA GLU A 221 -1.39 13.47 0.75
C GLU A 221 -2.83 13.45 1.27
N SER A 222 -3.50 12.29 1.18
CA SER A 222 -4.88 12.12 1.67
C SER A 222 -4.98 12.33 3.18
N ALA A 223 -4.05 11.82 3.97
CA ALA A 223 -4.01 12.01 5.41
C ALA A 223 -3.77 13.49 5.77
N ASN A 224 -2.90 14.19 5.06
CA ASN A 224 -2.70 15.63 5.24
C ASN A 224 -3.97 16.43 4.90
N GLN A 225 -4.69 16.07 3.85
CA GLN A 225 -5.97 16.70 3.51
C GLN A 225 -7.02 16.49 4.60
N ILE A 226 -7.10 15.28 5.17
CA ILE A 226 -7.99 14.99 6.31
C ILE A 226 -7.60 15.86 7.50
N ARG A 227 -6.32 16.00 7.84
CA ARG A 227 -5.84 16.83 8.93
C ARG A 227 -6.24 18.30 8.77
N ILE A 228 -6.08 18.85 7.54
CA ILE A 228 -6.48 20.22 7.23
C ILE A 228 -8.01 20.40 7.40
N SER A 229 -8.78 19.46 6.86
CA SER A 229 -10.25 19.50 6.93
C SER A 229 -10.75 19.40 8.37
N THR A 230 -10.14 18.56 9.20
CA THR A 230 -10.50 18.46 10.63
C THR A 230 -10.10 19.69 11.43
N GLN A 231 -9.00 20.34 11.07
CA GLN A 231 -8.63 21.62 11.69
C GLN A 231 -9.64 22.74 11.38
N GLN A 232 -10.13 22.79 10.14
CA GLN A 232 -11.21 23.69 9.76
C GLN A 232 -12.51 23.36 10.50
N GLN A 233 -12.84 22.08 10.65
CA GLN A 233 -14.01 21.62 11.39
C GLN A 233 -13.92 21.99 12.87
N GLN A 234 -12.74 21.89 13.50
CA GLN A 234 -12.52 22.34 14.87
C GLN A 234 -12.78 23.83 15.02
N SER A 235 -12.21 24.66 14.13
CA SER A 235 -12.45 26.11 14.15
C SER A 235 -13.92 26.47 13.95
N ALA A 236 -14.62 25.77 13.07
CA ALA A 236 -16.05 25.93 12.86
C ALA A 236 -16.87 25.55 14.11
N SER A 237 -16.48 24.47 14.81
CA SER A 237 -17.11 24.05 16.06
C SER A 237 -16.93 25.11 17.18
N GLU A 238 -15.73 25.70 17.29
CA GLU A 238 -15.46 26.78 18.24
C GLU A 238 -16.36 28.02 17.97
N GLN A 239 -16.56 28.36 16.70
CA GLN A 239 -17.44 29.43 16.29
C GLN A 239 -18.90 29.10 16.60
N LEU A 240 -19.34 27.86 16.36
CA LEU A 240 -20.68 27.40 16.73
C LEU A 240 -20.94 27.48 18.23
N VAL A 241 -19.98 27.13 19.09
CA VAL A 241 -20.09 27.29 20.56
C VAL A 241 -20.33 28.74 20.91
N THR A 242 -19.63 29.67 20.27
CA THR A 242 -19.84 31.11 20.49
C THR A 242 -21.25 31.54 20.08
N THR A 243 -21.72 31.12 18.91
CA THR A 243 -23.09 31.42 18.43
C THR A 243 -24.16 30.81 19.35
N MET A 244 -23.95 29.58 19.86
CA MET A 244 -24.87 28.96 20.80
C MET A 244 -25.00 29.75 22.12
N ARG A 245 -23.88 30.30 22.61
CA ARG A 245 -23.90 31.20 23.80
C ARG A 245 -24.70 32.45 23.53
N GLU A 246 -24.58 33.07 22.37
CA GLU A 246 -25.36 34.23 21.97
C GLU A 246 -26.86 33.90 21.90
N ILE A 247 -27.23 32.77 21.30
CA ILE A 247 -28.63 32.32 21.25
C ILE A 247 -29.18 32.04 22.64
N ALA A 248 -28.39 31.45 23.54
CA ALA A 248 -28.80 31.23 24.94
C ALA A 248 -29.10 32.54 25.65
N GLU A 249 -28.26 33.56 25.46
CA GLU A 249 -28.50 34.90 26.07
C GLU A 249 -29.75 35.58 25.50
N VAL A 250 -29.94 35.49 24.15
CA VAL A 250 -31.17 36.01 23.51
C VAL A 250 -32.43 35.28 24.04
N SER A 251 -32.37 33.96 24.22
CA SER A 251 -33.48 33.18 24.77
C SER A 251 -33.80 33.61 26.20
N LYS A 252 -32.80 33.83 27.04
CA LYS A 252 -32.94 34.32 28.39
C LYS A 252 -33.56 35.73 28.44
N GLN A 253 -33.08 36.62 27.57
CA GLN A 253 -33.62 37.97 27.45
C GLN A 253 -35.08 37.97 26.95
N SER A 254 -35.41 37.09 25.99
CA SER A 254 -36.77 36.90 25.48
C SER A 254 -37.73 36.45 26.59
N ALA A 255 -37.31 35.48 27.41
CA ALA A 255 -38.08 35.03 28.57
C ALA A 255 -38.32 36.17 29.58
N ALA A 256 -37.31 36.99 29.88
CA ALA A 256 -37.43 38.14 30.76
C ALA A 256 -38.39 39.21 30.19
N SER A 257 -38.27 39.50 28.87
CA SER A 257 -39.16 40.43 28.17
C SER A 257 -40.61 39.94 28.15
N SER A 258 -40.83 38.65 27.98
CA SER A 258 -42.17 38.04 28.05
C SER A 258 -42.78 38.16 29.43
N LYS A 259 -41.97 37.96 30.48
CA LYS A 259 -42.45 38.19 31.88
C LYS A 259 -42.85 39.64 32.13
N GLN A 260 -42.06 40.59 31.66
CA GLN A 260 -42.39 42.01 31.77
C GLN A 260 -43.69 42.40 31.00
N ALA A 261 -43.84 41.78 29.78
CA ALA A 261 -45.06 41.96 29.00
C ALA A 261 -46.31 41.38 29.70
N MET A 262 -46.17 40.23 30.37
CA MET A 262 -47.25 39.66 31.20
C MET A 262 -47.65 40.61 32.37
N GLU A 263 -46.62 41.13 33.06
CA GLU A 263 -46.87 42.10 34.15
C GLU A 263 -47.62 43.35 33.65
N SER A 264 -47.14 43.94 32.53
CA SER A 264 -47.78 45.10 31.92
C SER A 264 -49.20 44.82 31.41
N ALA A 265 -49.40 43.63 30.82
CA ALA A 265 -50.74 43.23 30.36
C ALA A 265 -51.70 42.98 31.52
N SER A 266 -51.22 42.45 32.64
CA SER A 266 -52.01 42.28 33.87
C SER A 266 -52.41 43.62 34.44
N GLU A 267 -51.53 44.62 34.50
CA GLU A 267 -51.83 45.99 34.92
C GLU A 267 -52.89 46.63 34.01
N LEU A 268 -52.76 46.52 32.70
CA LEU A 268 -53.73 47.01 31.73
C LEU A 268 -55.10 46.34 31.88
N ALA A 269 -55.15 45.04 32.17
CA ALA A 269 -56.40 44.33 32.45
C ALA A 269 -57.05 44.82 33.70
N SER A 270 -56.28 45.09 34.77
CA SER A 270 -56.76 45.67 36.02
C SER A 270 -57.31 47.08 35.78
N LEU A 271 -56.59 47.91 35.03
CA LEU A 271 -57.04 49.29 34.72
C LEU A 271 -58.33 49.30 33.88
N ALA A 272 -58.45 48.34 32.94
CA ALA A 272 -59.69 48.18 32.15
C ALA A 272 -60.88 47.77 32.98
N ASP A 273 -60.66 46.91 34.01
CA ASP A 273 -61.78 46.54 34.93
C ASP A 273 -62.15 47.66 35.89
N GLU A 274 -61.19 48.43 36.41
CA GLU A 274 -61.42 49.62 37.20
C GLU A 274 -62.24 50.69 36.41
N LEU A 275 -61.82 50.90 35.13
CA LEU A 275 -62.56 51.81 34.24
C LEU A 275 -63.99 51.34 34.00
N LYS A 276 -64.21 50.04 33.84
CA LYS A 276 -65.54 49.43 33.68
C LYS A 276 -66.42 49.64 34.94
N VAL A 277 -65.80 49.45 36.12
CA VAL A 277 -66.52 49.72 37.42
C VAL A 277 -66.89 51.19 37.56
N THR A 278 -65.91 52.07 37.31
CA THR A 278 -66.14 53.54 37.43
C THR A 278 -67.25 54.04 36.49
N ILE A 279 -67.23 53.55 35.24
CA ILE A 279 -68.25 53.88 34.23
C ILE A 279 -69.59 53.25 34.57
N GLY A 280 -69.61 52.06 35.19
CA GLY A 280 -70.85 51.43 35.67
C GLY A 280 -71.62 52.23 36.73
N GLN A 281 -70.95 53.14 37.46
CA GLN A 281 -71.53 54.02 38.41
C GLN A 281 -72.32 55.21 37.78
N PHE A 282 -72.00 55.52 36.51
CA PHE A 282 -72.82 56.54 35.79
C PHE A 282 -74.07 55.86 35.24
N LYS A 283 -75.20 56.05 35.97
CA LYS A 283 -76.53 55.69 35.46
C LYS A 283 -76.85 56.55 34.25
N LEU A 284 -76.82 55.92 33.09
CA LEU A 284 -77.36 56.45 31.85
C LEU A 284 -78.87 56.36 32.02
N ASP A 285 -79.54 57.53 32.38
CA ASP A 285 -80.95 57.56 32.23
C ASP A 285 -81.34 57.25 30.79
N ALA A 286 -82.05 56.13 30.62
CA ALA A 286 -82.65 55.76 29.37
C ALA A 286 -83.71 56.75 29.04
N GLY A 287 -83.41 57.72 28.15
CA GLY A 287 -84.38 58.52 27.47
C GLY A 287 -84.78 57.89 26.15
#